data_37f461127dc1c72e8146e84b3c1158c0
#
_entry.id   37f461127dc1c72e8146e84b3c1158c0
#
_cell.length_a   1.000
_cell.length_b   1.000
_cell.length_c   1.000
_cell.angle_alpha   90.00
_cell.angle_beta   90.00
_cell.angle_gamma   90.00
#
_symmetry.space_group_name_H-M   'P 1'
#
loop_
_entity.id
_entity.type
_entity.pdbx_description
1 polymer ?
#
loop_
_entity_poly.entity_id
_entity_poly.type
_entity_poly.pdbx_seq_one_letter_code
_entity_poly.pdbx_strand_id
1 'polypeptide(L)'
;MKGIYSNILASCLIGIILFSGCSVTKHLPEGEVLYTGGKTVIQNKSTTPVGGTALTEIEAALDKTPSTKMLGGFLPIPFKMWMYNSFVKYEKGLGKWLFNRLAANPPVFISTVNPEVRIKVATNLLRDYGYFNGKVTYETLVDKKDSLKASILYTVDMKNPYFIDTVYYQR
;
A
#
# COMPACT_ATOMS: atom_id res chain seq x y z
N MET A 1 -20.71 3.75 46.17
CA MET A 1 -19.74 4.59 45.45
C MET A 1 -18.38 3.92 45.21
N LYS A 2 -17.84 3.07 46.08
CA LYS A 2 -16.53 2.38 45.87
C LYS A 2 -16.46 1.48 44.63
N GLY A 3 -17.53 0.82 44.19
CA GLY A 3 -17.53 -0.07 43.05
C GLY A 3 -17.42 0.63 41.68
N ILE A 4 -17.94 1.85 41.55
CA ILE A 4 -17.90 2.60 40.29
C ILE A 4 -16.48 3.08 39.99
N TYR A 5 -15.75 3.56 41.00
CA TYR A 5 -14.35 3.99 40.82
C TYR A 5 -13.43 2.81 40.53
N SER A 6 -13.70 1.62 41.11
CA SER A 6 -12.93 0.41 40.79
C SER A 6 -13.11 -0.01 39.34
N ASN A 7 -14.31 0.05 38.79
CA ASN A 7 -14.57 -0.30 37.39
C ASN A 7 -13.97 0.72 36.41
N ILE A 8 -14.01 2.01 36.75
CA ILE A 8 -13.38 3.07 35.93
C ILE A 8 -11.86 2.90 35.94
N LEU A 9 -11.27 2.63 37.12
CA LEU A 9 -9.83 2.40 37.23
C LEU A 9 -9.39 1.16 36.45
N ALA A 10 -10.12 0.06 36.51
CA ALA A 10 -9.88 -1.16 35.74
C ALA A 10 -10.00 -0.91 34.24
N SER A 11 -11.00 -0.16 33.79
CA SER A 11 -11.20 0.20 32.40
C SER A 11 -10.07 1.08 31.87
N CYS A 12 -9.60 2.07 32.65
CA CYS A 12 -8.44 2.89 32.31
C CYS A 12 -7.14 2.06 32.24
N LEU A 13 -6.94 1.14 33.16
CA LEU A 13 -5.75 0.27 33.17
C LEU A 13 -5.72 -0.65 31.94
N ILE A 14 -6.84 -1.23 31.56
CA ILE A 14 -7.01 -2.03 30.34
C ILE A 14 -6.76 -1.16 29.11
N GLY A 15 -7.25 0.07 29.07
CA GLY A 15 -6.98 1.03 28.00
C GLY A 15 -5.50 1.34 27.83
N ILE A 16 -4.76 1.56 28.92
CA ILE A 16 -3.31 1.84 28.88
C ILE A 16 -2.51 0.64 28.37
N ILE A 17 -2.90 -0.59 28.74
CA ILE A 17 -2.25 -1.83 28.26
C ILE A 17 -2.48 -2.03 26.75
N LEU A 18 -3.63 -1.65 26.23
CA LEU A 18 -3.94 -1.74 24.81
C LEU A 18 -3.19 -0.72 23.95
N PHE A 19 -2.77 0.41 24.54
CA PHE A 19 -1.96 1.45 23.88
C PHE A 19 -0.44 1.25 24.01
N SER A 20 0.03 0.27 24.78
CA SER A 20 1.46 -0.08 24.78
C SER A 20 1.80 -0.72 23.43
N GLY A 21 2.23 0.13 22.49
CA GLY A 21 2.43 -0.17 21.09
C GLY A 21 3.42 -1.31 20.88
N CYS A 22 2.94 -2.49 20.51
CA CYS A 22 3.78 -3.50 19.91
C CYS A 22 4.40 -2.93 18.63
N SER A 23 5.70 -2.80 18.58
CA SER A 23 6.42 -2.42 17.36
C SER A 23 6.09 -3.44 16.27
N VAL A 24 5.42 -2.97 15.22
CA VAL A 24 5.00 -3.77 14.07
C VAL A 24 6.19 -4.37 13.33
N THR A 25 7.36 -3.76 13.50
CA THR A 25 8.61 -4.07 12.79
C THR A 25 9.53 -5.02 13.54
N LYS A 26 9.15 -5.48 14.75
CA LYS A 26 10.02 -6.28 15.65
C LYS A 26 10.49 -7.63 15.08
N HIS A 27 9.78 -8.22 14.12
CA HIS A 27 10.07 -9.56 13.57
C HIS A 27 10.19 -9.52 12.04
N LEU A 28 10.70 -8.43 11.48
CA LEU A 28 11.03 -8.36 10.07
C LEU A 28 12.29 -9.17 9.78
N PRO A 29 12.39 -9.86 8.65
CA PRO A 29 13.63 -10.44 8.18
C PRO A 29 14.71 -9.38 8.03
N GLU A 30 15.97 -9.77 8.22
CA GLU A 30 17.10 -8.85 8.08
C GLU A 30 17.15 -8.25 6.66
N GLY A 31 17.27 -6.95 6.57
CA GLY A 31 17.35 -6.22 5.30
C GLY A 31 16.00 -5.91 4.65
N GLU A 32 14.88 -6.36 5.20
CA GLU A 32 13.55 -6.08 4.64
C GLU A 32 12.91 -4.84 5.27
N VAL A 33 12.26 -4.04 4.41
CA VAL A 33 11.52 -2.83 4.79
C VAL A 33 10.04 -3.05 4.53
N LEU A 34 9.21 -2.78 5.53
CA LEU A 34 7.76 -2.94 5.44
C LEU A 34 7.15 -1.88 4.53
N TYR A 35 6.40 -2.33 3.53
CA TYR A 35 5.64 -1.45 2.65
C TYR A 35 4.39 -0.92 3.34
N THR A 36 4.27 0.40 3.48
CA THR A 36 3.15 1.07 4.14
C THR A 36 2.13 1.66 3.18
N GLY A 37 2.38 1.59 1.89
CA GLY A 37 1.47 2.03 0.83
C GLY A 37 2.16 2.86 -0.24
N GLY A 38 1.45 3.04 -1.36
CA GLY A 38 1.84 3.93 -2.45
C GLY A 38 1.00 5.21 -2.43
N LYS A 39 1.56 6.26 -2.99
CA LYS A 39 0.86 7.50 -3.32
C LYS A 39 1.19 7.86 -4.75
N THR A 40 0.17 8.17 -5.54
CA THR A 40 0.34 8.64 -6.91
C THR A 40 0.13 10.15 -6.97
N VAL A 41 1.07 10.85 -7.58
CA VAL A 41 0.99 12.28 -7.88
C VAL A 41 0.96 12.44 -9.40
N ILE A 42 -0.05 13.15 -9.89
CA ILE A 42 -0.26 13.39 -11.31
C ILE A 42 0.18 14.80 -11.63
N GLN A 43 1.11 14.92 -12.56
CA GLN A 43 1.56 16.19 -13.14
C GLN A 43 0.98 16.33 -14.55
N ASN A 44 0.73 17.56 -14.98
CA ASN A 44 0.19 17.87 -16.31
C ASN A 44 -1.04 17.01 -16.66
N LYS A 45 -2.01 16.97 -15.73
CA LYS A 45 -3.25 16.20 -15.89
C LYS A 45 -3.99 16.62 -17.16
N SER A 46 -4.26 15.66 -18.03
CA SER A 46 -5.09 15.88 -19.20
C SER A 46 -6.53 16.21 -18.81
N THR A 47 -7.14 17.16 -19.50
CA THR A 47 -8.56 17.55 -19.33
C THR A 47 -9.49 16.79 -20.26
N THR A 48 -8.97 15.91 -21.12
CA THR A 48 -9.80 15.11 -22.04
C THR A 48 -10.51 13.97 -21.31
N PRO A 49 -11.71 13.54 -21.74
CA PRO A 49 -12.41 12.39 -21.14
C PRO A 49 -11.58 11.11 -21.16
N VAL A 50 -10.84 10.87 -22.23
CA VAL A 50 -9.90 9.73 -22.37
C VAL A 50 -8.81 9.78 -21.30
N GLY A 51 -8.36 10.99 -20.94
CA GLY A 51 -7.38 11.17 -19.88
C GLY A 51 -7.88 10.71 -18.51
N GLY A 52 -9.17 10.84 -18.22
CA GLY A 52 -9.78 10.38 -16.98
C GLY A 52 -9.76 8.84 -16.86
N THR A 53 -10.11 8.14 -17.93
CA THR A 53 -10.07 6.67 -17.98
C THR A 53 -8.63 6.15 -17.87
N ALA A 54 -7.71 6.74 -18.64
CA ALA A 54 -6.30 6.42 -18.58
C ALA A 54 -5.73 6.53 -17.15
N LEU A 55 -6.07 7.61 -16.46
CA LEU A 55 -5.62 7.82 -15.07
C LEU A 55 -6.12 6.75 -14.12
N THR A 56 -7.40 6.38 -14.22
CA THR A 56 -7.98 5.34 -13.35
C THR A 56 -7.26 4.00 -13.52
N GLU A 57 -6.96 3.61 -14.77
CA GLU A 57 -6.21 2.37 -15.04
C GLU A 57 -4.75 2.46 -14.60
N ILE A 58 -4.10 3.59 -14.81
CA ILE A 58 -2.72 3.82 -14.37
C ILE A 58 -2.63 3.78 -12.84
N GLU A 59 -3.54 4.44 -12.14
CA GLU A 59 -3.60 4.40 -10.68
C GLU A 59 -3.83 2.98 -10.18
N ALA A 60 -4.72 2.22 -10.80
CA ALA A 60 -4.96 0.81 -10.47
C ALA A 60 -3.71 -0.06 -10.71
N ALA A 61 -2.95 0.18 -11.78
CA ALA A 61 -1.71 -0.53 -12.07
C ALA A 61 -0.59 -0.21 -11.07
N LEU A 62 -0.55 1.04 -10.58
CA LEU A 62 0.43 1.50 -9.60
C LEU A 62 0.06 1.11 -8.16
N ASP A 63 -1.24 0.93 -7.86
CA ASP A 63 -1.67 0.61 -6.50
C ASP A 63 -1.27 -0.80 -6.08
N LYS A 64 -0.77 -0.90 -4.87
CA LYS A 64 -0.55 -2.15 -4.15
C LYS A 64 -1.03 -1.98 -2.72
N THR A 65 -2.02 -2.76 -2.33
CA THR A 65 -2.56 -2.70 -0.98
C THR A 65 -1.51 -3.13 0.05
N PRO A 66 -1.13 -2.28 1.01
CA PRO A 66 -0.19 -2.64 2.05
C PRO A 66 -0.83 -3.57 3.08
N SER A 67 -0.01 -4.42 3.70
CA SER A 67 -0.48 -5.34 4.77
C SER A 67 -0.95 -4.63 6.04
N THR A 68 -0.56 -3.36 6.19
CA THR A 68 -0.93 -2.53 7.35
C THR A 68 -2.37 -2.03 7.29
N LYS A 69 -3.03 -2.11 6.12
CA LYS A 69 -4.43 -1.71 5.96
C LYS A 69 -5.35 -2.92 6.11
N MET A 70 -6.32 -2.83 6.98
CA MET A 70 -7.37 -3.81 7.19
C MET A 70 -8.75 -3.18 6.94
N LEU A 71 -9.71 -3.96 6.46
CA LEU A 71 -11.08 -3.51 6.19
C LEU A 71 -11.16 -2.24 5.33
N GLY A 72 -10.53 -2.26 4.16
CA GLY A 72 -10.59 -1.14 3.21
C GLY A 72 -9.88 0.14 3.67
N GLY A 73 -9.01 0.05 4.67
CA GLY A 73 -8.27 1.21 5.18
C GLY A 73 -8.95 1.96 6.32
N PHE A 74 -10.13 1.51 6.77
CA PHE A 74 -10.88 2.16 7.83
C PHE A 74 -10.22 2.03 9.21
N LEU A 75 -9.48 0.93 9.47
CA LEU A 75 -8.76 0.72 10.72
C LEU A 75 -7.25 0.72 10.47
N PRO A 76 -6.52 1.75 10.94
CA PRO A 76 -5.06 1.83 10.82
C PRO A 76 -4.34 0.94 11.84
N ILE A 77 -5.01 -0.07 12.39
CA ILE A 77 -4.43 -0.97 13.38
C ILE A 77 -3.61 -2.02 12.63
N PRO A 78 -2.33 -2.17 12.94
CA PRO A 78 -1.48 -3.20 12.36
C PRO A 78 -1.82 -4.61 12.91
N PHE A 79 -3.13 -4.91 13.01
CA PHE A 79 -3.64 -6.14 13.61
C PHE A 79 -3.14 -7.38 12.87
N LYS A 80 -3.07 -7.34 11.53
CA LYS A 80 -2.49 -8.43 10.73
C LYS A 80 -1.02 -8.65 11.05
N MET A 81 -0.23 -7.58 11.19
CA MET A 81 1.19 -7.70 11.55
C MET A 81 1.39 -8.16 12.97
N TRP A 82 0.58 -7.65 13.90
CA TRP A 82 0.60 -8.11 15.28
C TRP A 82 0.28 -9.62 15.35
N MET A 83 -0.75 -10.05 14.64
CA MET A 83 -1.15 -11.45 14.56
C MET A 83 -0.08 -12.30 13.89
N TYR A 84 0.51 -11.84 12.78
CA TYR A 84 1.64 -12.48 12.14
C TYR A 84 2.81 -12.64 13.12
N ASN A 85 3.22 -11.57 13.78
CA ASN A 85 4.31 -11.57 14.75
C ASN A 85 4.03 -12.45 15.97
N SER A 86 2.78 -12.53 16.41
CA SER A 86 2.39 -13.32 17.59
C SER A 86 2.33 -14.81 17.29
N PHE A 87 1.92 -15.20 16.09
CA PHE A 87 1.62 -16.59 15.74
C PHE A 87 2.62 -17.24 14.77
N VAL A 88 3.51 -16.47 14.16
CA VAL A 88 4.52 -16.99 13.21
C VAL A 88 5.42 -18.07 13.82
N LYS A 89 5.63 -18.01 15.15
CA LYS A 89 6.46 -18.96 15.89
C LYS A 89 5.79 -20.31 16.19
N TYR A 90 4.47 -20.41 16.01
CA TYR A 90 3.74 -21.65 16.32
C TYR A 90 3.74 -22.60 15.13
N GLU A 91 4.46 -23.70 15.24
CA GLU A 91 4.54 -24.73 14.20
C GLU A 91 3.39 -25.73 14.25
N LYS A 92 2.72 -25.89 15.38
CA LYS A 92 1.65 -26.90 15.61
C LYS A 92 0.52 -26.35 16.51
N GLY A 93 -0.66 -26.98 16.42
CA GLY A 93 -1.78 -26.75 17.31
C GLY A 93 -2.72 -25.62 16.88
N LEU A 94 -3.56 -25.16 17.83
CA LEU A 94 -4.56 -24.11 17.63
C LEU A 94 -3.97 -22.79 17.12
N GLY A 95 -2.74 -22.46 17.54
CA GLY A 95 -2.03 -21.27 17.08
C GLY A 95 -1.76 -21.28 15.59
N LYS A 96 -1.31 -22.43 15.03
CA LYS A 96 -1.11 -22.58 13.59
C LYS A 96 -2.41 -22.52 12.80
N TRP A 97 -3.46 -23.15 13.32
CA TRP A 97 -4.78 -23.09 12.69
C TRP A 97 -5.31 -21.65 12.64
N LEU A 98 -5.20 -20.92 13.75
CA LEU A 98 -5.62 -19.52 13.84
C LEU A 98 -4.77 -18.63 12.91
N PHE A 99 -3.47 -18.86 12.86
CA PHE A 99 -2.56 -18.18 11.95
C PHE A 99 -2.97 -18.36 10.49
N ASN A 100 -3.19 -19.61 10.07
CA ASN A 100 -3.58 -19.92 8.69
C ASN A 100 -4.93 -19.31 8.31
N ARG A 101 -5.87 -19.20 9.27
CA ARG A 101 -7.21 -18.69 8.99
C ARG A 101 -7.30 -17.17 9.02
N LEU A 102 -6.54 -16.52 9.88
CA LEU A 102 -6.66 -15.08 10.14
C LEU A 102 -5.46 -14.25 9.63
N ALA A 103 -4.27 -14.83 9.64
CA ALA A 103 -3.03 -14.15 9.25
C ALA A 103 -2.46 -14.66 7.91
N ALA A 104 -3.26 -15.28 7.06
CA ALA A 104 -2.86 -15.97 5.84
C ALA A 104 -2.09 -15.13 4.80
N ASN A 105 -2.04 -13.82 4.95
CA ASN A 105 -1.28 -12.96 4.04
C ASN A 105 0.01 -12.49 4.72
N PRO A 106 1.17 -12.86 4.18
CA PRO A 106 2.45 -12.36 4.67
C PRO A 106 2.53 -10.83 4.58
N PRO A 107 3.41 -10.20 5.37
CA PRO A 107 3.68 -8.79 5.23
C PRO A 107 4.17 -8.47 3.82
N VAL A 108 3.76 -7.32 3.28
CA VAL A 108 4.25 -6.85 1.99
C VAL A 108 5.51 -6.02 2.25
N PHE A 109 6.62 -6.42 1.64
CA PHE A 109 7.88 -5.71 1.71
C PHE A 109 8.11 -4.86 0.46
N ILE A 110 8.93 -3.83 0.56
CA ILE A 110 9.30 -2.99 -0.59
C ILE A 110 9.88 -3.85 -1.72
N SER A 111 10.70 -4.84 -1.40
CA SER A 111 11.27 -5.80 -2.35
C SER A 111 10.22 -6.53 -3.19
N THR A 112 9.05 -6.84 -2.61
CA THR A 112 7.96 -7.57 -3.28
C THR A 112 7.02 -6.68 -4.07
N VAL A 113 7.06 -5.36 -3.91
CA VAL A 113 6.19 -4.42 -4.65
C VAL A 113 6.57 -4.32 -6.12
N ASN A 114 7.86 -4.50 -6.44
CA ASN A 114 8.42 -4.37 -7.79
C ASN A 114 8.00 -3.07 -8.50
N PRO A 115 8.35 -1.90 -7.98
CA PRO A 115 7.90 -0.62 -8.53
C PRO A 115 8.35 -0.42 -9.98
N GLU A 116 9.50 -0.96 -10.37
CA GLU A 116 10.01 -0.90 -11.75
C GLU A 116 9.07 -1.57 -12.77
N VAL A 117 8.52 -2.74 -12.42
CA VAL A 117 7.55 -3.41 -13.28
C VAL A 117 6.27 -2.58 -13.39
N ARG A 118 5.82 -2.00 -12.27
CA ARG A 118 4.61 -1.18 -12.23
C ARG A 118 4.73 0.08 -13.08
N ILE A 119 5.87 0.79 -13.02
CA ILE A 119 6.08 1.96 -13.88
C ILE A 119 6.15 1.59 -15.36
N LYS A 120 6.69 0.41 -15.72
CA LYS A 120 6.67 -0.06 -17.11
C LYS A 120 5.24 -0.30 -17.59
N VAL A 121 4.41 -0.96 -16.78
CA VAL A 121 3.00 -1.18 -17.11
C VAL A 121 2.26 0.15 -17.24
N ALA A 122 2.41 1.05 -16.29
CA ALA A 122 1.79 2.37 -16.33
C ALA A 122 2.26 3.22 -17.52
N THR A 123 3.53 3.11 -17.90
CA THR A 123 4.08 3.80 -19.09
C THR A 123 3.48 3.23 -20.39
N ASN A 124 3.27 1.92 -20.47
CA ASN A 124 2.61 1.32 -21.62
C ASN A 124 1.15 1.75 -21.70
N LEU A 125 0.43 1.77 -20.57
CA LEU A 125 -0.93 2.30 -20.53
C LEU A 125 -1.00 3.76 -21.01
N LEU A 126 -0.05 4.62 -20.60
CA LEU A 126 0.02 5.98 -21.14
C LEU A 126 0.11 5.98 -22.68
N ARG A 127 0.93 5.12 -23.26
CA ARG A 127 1.10 5.03 -24.72
C ARG A 127 -0.16 4.50 -25.41
N ASP A 128 -0.82 3.51 -24.82
CA ASP A 128 -2.07 2.92 -25.34
C ASP A 128 -3.19 3.97 -25.43
N TYR A 129 -3.17 4.94 -24.52
CA TYR A 129 -4.09 6.08 -24.52
C TYR A 129 -3.57 7.30 -25.33
N GLY A 130 -2.49 7.15 -26.10
CA GLY A 130 -1.95 8.21 -26.96
C GLY A 130 -0.99 9.17 -26.26
N TYR A 131 -0.62 8.97 -25.00
CA TYR A 131 0.32 9.82 -24.27
C TYR A 131 1.77 9.35 -24.46
N PHE A 132 2.27 9.39 -25.70
CA PHE A 132 3.58 8.86 -26.08
C PHE A 132 4.74 9.56 -25.36
N ASN A 133 4.57 10.82 -25.00
CA ASN A 133 5.58 11.61 -24.28
C ASN A 133 5.38 11.55 -22.74
N GLY A 134 4.38 10.79 -22.28
CA GLY A 134 4.13 10.60 -20.87
C GLY A 134 5.25 9.80 -20.20
N LYS A 135 5.52 10.11 -18.92
CA LYS A 135 6.54 9.47 -18.13
C LYS A 135 6.04 9.12 -16.76
N VAL A 136 6.41 7.94 -16.28
CA VAL A 136 6.14 7.50 -14.90
C VAL A 136 7.46 7.28 -14.20
N THR A 137 7.58 7.83 -12.99
CA THR A 137 8.75 7.64 -12.13
C THR A 137 8.31 7.23 -10.73
N TYR A 138 9.22 6.70 -9.93
CA TYR A 138 8.95 6.39 -8.53
C TYR A 138 10.10 6.82 -7.63
N GLU A 139 9.77 7.05 -6.36
CA GLU A 139 10.68 7.34 -5.28
C GLU A 139 10.25 6.55 -4.03
N THR A 140 11.22 5.96 -3.34
CA THR A 140 10.95 5.26 -2.06
C THR A 140 11.15 6.24 -0.92
N LEU A 141 10.07 6.48 -0.16
CA LEU A 141 10.04 7.39 0.98
C LEU A 141 10.11 6.58 2.27
N VAL A 142 11.25 6.62 2.95
CA VAL A 142 11.41 6.00 4.28
C VAL A 142 10.68 6.82 5.33
N ASP A 143 10.00 6.14 6.26
CA ASP A 143 9.30 6.81 7.36
C ASP A 143 10.32 7.46 8.32
N LYS A 144 10.07 8.72 8.69
CA LYS A 144 10.94 9.48 9.59
C LYS A 144 10.98 8.94 11.03
N LYS A 145 9.95 8.19 11.43
CA LYS A 145 9.83 7.64 12.80
C LYS A 145 10.32 6.20 12.90
N ASP A 146 10.31 5.47 11.80
CA ASP A 146 10.66 4.06 11.77
C ASP A 146 11.30 3.70 10.42
N SER A 147 12.62 3.60 10.40
CA SER A 147 13.40 3.31 9.19
C SER A 147 13.08 1.94 8.57
N LEU A 148 12.42 1.04 9.31
CA LEU A 148 11.94 -0.24 8.80
C LEU A 148 10.59 -0.14 8.08
N LYS A 149 10.07 1.07 7.88
CA LYS A 149 8.85 1.36 7.12
C LYS A 149 9.16 2.29 5.97
N ALA A 150 8.60 1.98 4.80
CA ALA A 150 8.68 2.88 3.66
C ALA A 150 7.40 2.84 2.83
N SER A 151 7.17 3.93 2.12
CA SER A 151 6.12 4.08 1.11
C SER A 151 6.73 4.38 -0.24
N ILE A 152 5.95 4.20 -1.31
CA ILE A 152 6.40 4.53 -2.67
C ILE A 152 5.58 5.70 -3.17
N LEU A 153 6.27 6.74 -3.64
CA LEU A 153 5.67 7.86 -4.33
C LEU A 153 5.84 7.64 -5.83
N TYR A 154 4.73 7.48 -6.55
CA TYR A 154 4.73 7.46 -8.00
C TYR A 154 4.39 8.84 -8.54
N THR A 155 5.15 9.30 -9.52
CA THR A 155 4.88 10.55 -10.23
C THR A 155 4.54 10.23 -11.67
N VAL A 156 3.33 10.58 -12.10
CA VAL A 156 2.81 10.40 -13.45
C VAL A 156 2.76 11.75 -14.13
N ASP A 157 3.60 11.98 -15.12
CA ASP A 157 3.58 13.16 -15.99
C ASP A 157 2.94 12.79 -17.33
N MET A 158 1.68 13.19 -17.54
CA MET A 158 0.91 12.74 -18.70
C MET A 158 1.32 13.42 -20.01
N LYS A 159 1.71 14.70 -19.98
CA LYS A 159 1.90 15.53 -21.17
C LYS A 159 0.61 15.62 -22.03
N ASN A 160 0.76 15.96 -23.30
CA ASN A 160 -0.35 16.06 -24.25
C ASN A 160 -0.53 14.75 -24.99
N PRO A 161 -1.79 14.29 -25.19
CA PRO A 161 -2.06 13.11 -26.00
C PRO A 161 -1.93 13.43 -27.49
N TYR A 162 -1.61 12.41 -28.25
CA TYR A 162 -1.66 12.44 -29.71
C TYR A 162 -2.98 11.88 -30.21
N PHE A 163 -3.52 12.48 -31.25
CA PHE A 163 -4.75 12.05 -31.91
C PHE A 163 -4.46 11.75 -33.36
N ILE A 164 -5.19 10.77 -33.93
CA ILE A 164 -5.17 10.53 -35.38
C ILE A 164 -6.00 11.62 -36.02
N ASP A 165 -5.37 12.42 -36.91
CA ASP A 165 -6.05 13.47 -37.65
C ASP A 165 -6.72 12.91 -38.92
N THR A 166 -5.98 12.17 -39.72
CA THR A 166 -6.47 11.69 -41.02
C THR A 166 -5.93 10.29 -41.36
N VAL A 167 -6.78 9.44 -41.91
CA VAL A 167 -6.40 8.11 -42.41
C VAL A 167 -6.68 8.05 -43.91
N TYR A 168 -5.63 7.82 -44.72
CA TYR A 168 -5.75 7.63 -46.16
C TYR A 168 -5.75 6.14 -46.47
N TYR A 169 -6.75 5.69 -47.22
CA TYR A 169 -6.82 4.33 -47.76
C TYR A 169 -6.39 4.36 -49.24
N GLN A 170 -5.38 3.60 -49.60
CA GLN A 170 -5.09 3.30 -51.00
C GLN A 170 -6.09 2.24 -51.49
N ARG A 171 -6.75 2.52 -52.60
CA ARG A 171 -7.60 1.59 -53.33
C ARG A 171 -6.77 0.75 -54.32
#